data_fab6fd277aeaeaf7917472ac6f3d9981
#
_entry.id   fab6fd277aeaeaf7917472ac6f3d9981
#
_cell.length_a   1.000
_cell.length_b   1.000
_cell.length_c   1.000
_cell.angle_alpha   90.00
_cell.angle_beta   90.00
_cell.angle_gamma   90.00
#
_symmetry.space_group_name_H-M   'P 1'
#
loop_
_entity.id
_entity.type
_entity.pdbx_description
1 polymer ?
#
loop_
_entity_poly.entity_id
_entity_poly.type
_entity_poly.pdbx_seq_one_letter_code
_entity_poly.pdbx_strand_id
1 'polypeptide(L)'
;MRFSRDFFILACAAIMALPSCITVDKRLGEDYIPTDQKLQMGTVTLPLPIRQMTMDSLQARSSNSFILGRIKTEELGTADFSFAADVYPSLAGVNFGKDAVVTKAYLSIALLSSHIIDPQEKKIMQEVEVFRLKEPLDTDMIYSNSYSDQLFYDPVPINTQSVEIFGNDSLNTYISNDYAQELIVATQRELDTLEYFARSHRGLYFRVKPNAYDPVGGRVNLFDFTNATLYVWINFQPTWGENLNKKDTIITYNIGYLNALNISTYSSQGLKSAEGESPREEIIFEGIGGVKPYITMKDLRQTLDNWIVSSGLDREKLVIAKATINLPFKREALLAGEDLTYPSSIFPANRFLDTTDNKVYYAPLKDVNTSGNTYGAMNRSLAQYTGDVSSFIHKVIHKDLAELESKGDEYNIWFNPVTTQRDYWGNVTYVLDNEYYYVGKINGPASNNPPTLTILYALHN
;
A
#
# COMPACT_ATOMS: atom_id res chain seq x y z
N MET A 1 11.03 -22.01 -67.68
CA MET A 1 10.40 -22.34 -66.39
C MET A 1 10.47 -21.19 -65.44
N ARG A 2 9.95 -20.00 -65.75
CA ARG A 2 9.87 -18.83 -64.85
C ARG A 2 8.42 -18.32 -64.59
N PHE A 3 7.44 -18.94 -65.25
CA PHE A 3 6.02 -18.55 -65.14
C PHE A 3 5.28 -19.04 -63.90
N SER A 4 5.80 -19.98 -63.13
CA SER A 4 5.09 -20.61 -62.03
C SER A 4 5.17 -19.79 -60.74
N ARG A 5 6.23 -19.00 -60.54
CA ARG A 5 6.44 -18.27 -59.27
C ARG A 5 5.58 -17.00 -59.21
N ASP A 6 5.45 -16.29 -60.31
CA ASP A 6 4.69 -15.04 -60.39
C ASP A 6 3.18 -15.30 -60.36
N PHE A 7 2.74 -16.45 -60.92
CA PHE A 7 1.34 -16.88 -60.81
C PHE A 7 0.97 -17.29 -59.39
N PHE A 8 1.90 -17.89 -58.64
CA PHE A 8 1.66 -18.25 -57.23
C PHE A 8 1.59 -17.03 -56.32
N ILE A 9 2.42 -16.02 -56.56
CA ILE A 9 2.41 -14.75 -55.83
C ILE A 9 1.11 -13.98 -56.11
N LEU A 10 0.64 -13.97 -57.38
CA LEU A 10 -0.61 -13.33 -57.74
C LEU A 10 -1.84 -14.03 -57.16
N ALA A 11 -1.82 -15.36 -57.09
CA ALA A 11 -2.87 -16.15 -56.48
C ALA A 11 -2.94 -15.93 -54.94
N CYS A 12 -1.79 -15.88 -54.26
CA CYS A 12 -1.73 -15.57 -52.83
C CYS A 12 -2.17 -14.12 -52.51
N ALA A 13 -1.82 -13.15 -53.37
CA ALA A 13 -2.26 -11.76 -53.24
C ALA A 13 -3.78 -11.63 -53.46
N ALA A 14 -4.36 -12.38 -54.38
CA ALA A 14 -5.81 -12.39 -54.63
C ALA A 14 -6.61 -13.04 -53.48
N ILE A 15 -6.05 -14.04 -52.80
CA ILE A 15 -6.67 -14.66 -51.64
C ILE A 15 -6.63 -13.70 -50.40
N MET A 16 -5.59 -12.89 -50.26
CA MET A 16 -5.49 -11.89 -49.21
C MET A 16 -6.35 -10.63 -49.46
N ALA A 17 -6.81 -10.40 -50.67
CA ALA A 17 -7.67 -9.29 -51.04
C ALA A 17 -9.17 -9.58 -50.91
N LEU A 18 -9.56 -10.81 -50.52
CA LEU A 18 -10.96 -11.06 -50.20
C LEU A 18 -11.22 -10.48 -48.81
N PRO A 19 -11.98 -9.37 -48.68
CA PRO A 19 -12.43 -8.92 -47.39
C PRO A 19 -13.37 -9.98 -46.85
N SER A 20 -12.88 -10.78 -45.91
CA SER A 20 -13.72 -11.67 -45.09
C SER A 20 -14.57 -10.80 -44.13
N CYS A 21 -15.39 -9.93 -44.66
CA CYS A 21 -16.51 -9.38 -43.96
C CYS A 21 -17.59 -10.44 -43.89
N ILE A 22 -17.44 -11.41 -43.02
CA ILE A 22 -18.58 -12.09 -42.45
C ILE A 22 -19.22 -11.08 -41.51
N THR A 23 -20.15 -10.30 -42.05
CA THR A 23 -21.16 -9.66 -41.21
C THR A 23 -21.97 -10.80 -40.63
N VAL A 24 -21.56 -11.27 -39.44
CA VAL A 24 -22.41 -12.13 -38.63
C VAL A 24 -23.67 -11.32 -38.40
N ASP A 25 -24.76 -11.74 -39.01
CA ASP A 25 -26.05 -11.11 -38.76
C ASP A 25 -26.37 -11.36 -37.28
N LYS A 26 -26.12 -10.34 -36.49
CA LYS A 26 -26.35 -10.38 -35.03
C LYS A 26 -27.82 -10.55 -34.68
N ARG A 27 -28.70 -10.58 -35.69
CA ARG A 27 -30.15 -10.75 -35.56
C ARG A 27 -30.63 -12.17 -35.85
N LEU A 28 -29.72 -13.09 -36.14
CA LEU A 28 -30.14 -14.48 -36.39
C LEU A 28 -30.77 -15.08 -35.13
N GLY A 29 -32.10 -15.28 -35.17
CA GLY A 29 -32.88 -15.75 -34.02
C GLY A 29 -33.65 -14.66 -33.24
N GLU A 30 -33.39 -13.37 -33.53
CA GLU A 30 -34.09 -12.25 -32.85
C GLU A 30 -35.62 -12.29 -33.09
N ASP A 31 -36.05 -12.76 -34.25
CA ASP A 31 -37.50 -12.87 -34.60
C ASP A 31 -38.24 -14.01 -33.89
N TYR A 32 -37.47 -14.94 -33.28
CA TYR A 32 -38.04 -16.05 -32.51
C TYR A 32 -38.14 -15.75 -31.01
N ILE A 33 -37.56 -14.63 -30.56
CA ILE A 33 -37.67 -14.21 -29.16
C ILE A 33 -38.96 -13.36 -29.04
N PRO A 34 -39.92 -13.74 -28.16
CA PRO A 34 -41.08 -12.91 -27.86
C PRO A 34 -40.65 -11.47 -27.55
N THR A 35 -41.40 -10.46 -28.01
CA THR A 35 -41.04 -9.05 -27.87
C THR A 35 -40.93 -8.62 -26.41
N ASP A 36 -41.66 -9.26 -25.53
CA ASP A 36 -41.66 -9.09 -24.08
C ASP A 36 -40.42 -9.70 -23.38
N GLN A 37 -39.68 -10.56 -24.09
CA GLN A 37 -38.42 -11.15 -23.60
C GLN A 37 -37.16 -10.55 -24.23
N LYS A 38 -37.30 -9.58 -25.13
CA LYS A 38 -36.15 -8.87 -25.75
C LYS A 38 -35.55 -7.89 -24.75
N LEU A 39 -34.35 -8.20 -24.26
CA LEU A 39 -33.56 -7.26 -23.45
C LEU A 39 -33.09 -6.08 -24.32
N GLN A 40 -33.45 -4.89 -23.95
CA GLN A 40 -32.86 -3.69 -24.53
C GLN A 40 -31.51 -3.44 -23.88
N MET A 41 -30.43 -3.57 -24.64
CA MET A 41 -29.09 -3.32 -24.16
C MET A 41 -28.60 -1.93 -24.56
N GLY A 42 -27.91 -1.27 -23.67
CA GLY A 42 -27.29 0.01 -23.92
C GLY A 42 -25.92 0.16 -23.26
N THR A 43 -25.16 1.11 -23.75
CA THR A 43 -23.89 1.49 -23.14
C THR A 43 -23.85 2.98 -22.92
N VAL A 44 -23.36 3.40 -21.75
CA VAL A 44 -23.16 4.81 -21.42
C VAL A 44 -21.76 5.00 -20.81
N THR A 45 -21.14 6.14 -21.07
CA THR A 45 -19.92 6.57 -20.39
C THR A 45 -20.21 7.87 -19.65
N LEU A 46 -20.03 7.84 -18.35
CA LEU A 46 -20.29 8.94 -17.43
C LEU A 46 -18.97 9.50 -16.89
N PRO A 47 -18.85 10.82 -16.68
CA PRO A 47 -17.72 11.38 -15.96
C PRO A 47 -17.74 10.93 -14.50
N LEU A 48 -16.58 10.61 -13.93
CA LEU A 48 -16.44 10.30 -12.51
C LEU A 48 -16.18 11.56 -11.69
N PRO A 49 -16.95 11.81 -10.62
CA PRO A 49 -16.74 12.95 -9.72
C PRO A 49 -15.60 12.68 -8.71
N ILE A 50 -14.40 12.40 -9.21
CA ILE A 50 -13.27 12.04 -8.39
C ILE A 50 -12.62 13.26 -7.73
N ARG A 51 -12.20 13.12 -6.49
CA ARG A 51 -11.56 14.15 -5.66
C ARG A 51 -10.29 13.61 -5.03
N GLN A 52 -9.56 14.45 -4.30
CA GLN A 52 -8.46 14.05 -3.43
C GLN A 52 -8.94 14.02 -1.97
N MET A 53 -8.56 12.97 -1.25
CA MET A 53 -8.83 12.83 0.18
C MET A 53 -7.61 12.28 0.90
N THR A 54 -7.33 12.77 2.08
CA THR A 54 -6.29 12.21 2.95
C THR A 54 -6.80 10.91 3.56
N MET A 55 -6.03 9.86 3.41
CA MET A 55 -6.32 8.57 4.03
C MET A 55 -5.96 8.62 5.51
N ASP A 56 -6.88 8.21 6.37
CA ASP A 56 -6.68 8.10 7.80
C ASP A 56 -6.48 6.65 8.25
N SER A 57 -5.81 6.48 9.36
CA SER A 57 -5.87 5.27 10.20
C SER A 57 -5.59 3.92 9.50
N LEU A 58 -4.49 3.81 8.74
CA LEU A 58 -3.97 2.51 8.35
C LEU A 58 -3.42 1.77 9.58
N GLN A 59 -3.50 0.43 9.55
CA GLN A 59 -2.82 -0.37 10.58
C GLN A 59 -1.30 -0.25 10.42
N ALA A 60 -0.63 0.03 11.53
CA ALA A 60 0.82 0.20 11.56
C ALA A 60 1.60 -1.13 11.62
N ARG A 61 0.95 -2.28 11.73
CA ARG A 61 1.64 -3.58 11.70
C ARG A 61 2.28 -3.79 10.34
N SER A 62 3.60 -3.97 10.34
CA SER A 62 4.32 -4.49 9.20
C SER A 62 4.18 -5.99 9.13
N SER A 63 3.94 -6.52 7.94
CA SER A 63 3.91 -7.96 7.71
C SER A 63 5.29 -8.53 7.37
N ASN A 64 6.16 -7.78 6.67
CA ASN A 64 7.40 -8.34 6.12
C ASN A 64 8.60 -7.39 6.10
N SER A 65 8.44 -6.09 6.37
CA SER A 65 9.52 -5.12 6.23
C SER A 65 9.38 -3.91 7.15
N PHE A 66 10.50 -3.27 7.45
CA PHE A 66 10.54 -1.98 8.12
C PHE A 66 10.71 -0.86 7.09
N ILE A 67 9.93 0.21 7.23
CA ILE A 67 10.00 1.37 6.36
C ILE A 67 10.71 2.50 7.10
N LEU A 68 11.77 3.03 6.51
CA LEU A 68 12.55 4.12 7.10
C LEU A 68 12.97 5.11 6.03
N GLY A 69 12.68 6.37 6.23
CA GLY A 69 13.10 7.38 5.29
C GLY A 69 12.38 8.72 5.47
N ARG A 70 12.81 9.67 4.67
CA ARG A 70 12.18 10.97 4.53
C ARG A 70 12.23 11.38 3.07
N ILE A 71 11.11 11.79 2.54
CA ILE A 71 10.99 12.37 1.21
C ILE A 71 10.29 13.71 1.31
N LYS A 72 10.81 14.70 0.59
CA LYS A 72 10.17 15.99 0.39
C LYS A 72 9.99 16.27 -1.08
N THR A 73 8.81 16.64 -1.48
CA THR A 73 8.50 17.17 -2.80
C THR A 73 7.95 18.59 -2.69
N GLU A 74 8.09 19.39 -3.73
CA GLU A 74 7.53 20.75 -3.75
C GLU A 74 6.01 20.73 -3.67
N GLU A 75 5.37 19.72 -4.24
CA GLU A 75 3.93 19.63 -4.39
C GLU A 75 3.24 19.02 -3.17
N LEU A 76 3.81 17.95 -2.61
CA LEU A 76 3.21 17.20 -1.50
C LEU A 76 3.80 17.57 -0.13
N GLY A 77 4.91 18.33 -0.13
CA GLY A 77 5.64 18.59 1.09
C GLY A 77 6.41 17.36 1.55
N THR A 78 6.40 17.06 2.84
CA THR A 78 7.22 16.04 3.46
C THR A 78 6.41 14.81 3.83
N ALA A 79 6.96 13.63 3.55
CA ALA A 79 6.54 12.34 4.08
C ALA A 79 7.69 11.72 4.88
N ASP A 80 7.46 11.45 6.16
CA ASP A 80 8.41 10.84 7.08
C ASP A 80 7.97 9.42 7.41
N PHE A 81 8.93 8.49 7.37
CA PHE A 81 8.75 7.08 7.68
C PHE A 81 9.71 6.65 8.76
N SER A 82 9.16 6.02 9.77
CA SER A 82 9.86 5.50 10.92
C SER A 82 9.27 4.15 11.33
N PHE A 83 9.96 3.41 12.17
CA PHE A 83 9.41 2.17 12.71
C PHE A 83 9.78 1.96 14.15
N ALA A 84 8.94 1.24 14.88
CA ALA A 84 9.22 0.70 16.19
C ALA A 84 9.15 -0.82 16.16
N ALA A 85 9.98 -1.48 16.95
CA ALA A 85 10.09 -2.92 16.94
C ALA A 85 10.44 -3.46 18.33
N ASP A 86 9.88 -4.61 18.68
CA ASP A 86 10.31 -5.39 19.85
C ASP A 86 11.70 -6.01 19.62
N VAL A 87 12.30 -6.43 20.72
CA VAL A 87 13.60 -7.10 20.73
C VAL A 87 13.47 -8.34 21.61
N TYR A 88 13.92 -9.50 21.13
CA TYR A 88 13.85 -10.74 21.90
C TYR A 88 15.02 -11.69 21.53
N PRO A 89 15.44 -12.56 22.47
CA PRO A 89 16.60 -13.43 22.23
C PRO A 89 16.33 -14.43 21.10
N SER A 90 17.32 -14.68 20.26
CA SER A 90 17.24 -15.70 19.20
C SER A 90 17.17 -17.12 19.78
N LEU A 91 17.65 -17.32 21.01
CA LEU A 91 17.62 -18.59 21.77
C LEU A 91 16.94 -18.36 23.11
N ALA A 92 15.82 -19.04 23.35
CA ALA A 92 15.12 -19.01 24.62
C ALA A 92 15.92 -19.73 25.72
N GLY A 93 15.71 -19.33 26.98
CA GLY A 93 16.22 -20.06 28.16
C GLY A 93 17.71 -19.86 28.50
N VAL A 94 18.43 -19.00 27.80
CA VAL A 94 19.86 -18.76 28.06
C VAL A 94 20.06 -17.69 29.12
N ASN A 95 20.50 -18.05 30.30
CA ASN A 95 20.80 -17.13 31.40
C ASN A 95 22.30 -17.07 31.65
N PHE A 96 22.90 -15.91 31.61
CA PHE A 96 24.33 -15.68 31.81
C PHE A 96 24.72 -15.39 33.28
N GLY A 97 23.73 -15.29 34.16
CA GLY A 97 23.95 -14.93 35.57
C GLY A 97 24.06 -13.40 35.77
N LYS A 98 24.15 -13.04 37.07
CA LYS A 98 24.14 -11.63 37.50
C LYS A 98 25.42 -10.85 37.17
N ASP A 99 26.54 -11.57 36.99
CA ASP A 99 27.87 -10.99 36.79
C ASP A 99 28.22 -10.86 35.28
N ALA A 100 27.26 -11.13 34.40
CA ALA A 100 27.46 -10.97 32.97
C ALA A 100 27.52 -9.49 32.61
N VAL A 101 28.53 -9.10 31.85
CA VAL A 101 28.77 -7.70 31.43
C VAL A 101 28.80 -7.61 29.90
N VAL A 102 28.01 -6.72 29.35
CA VAL A 102 28.05 -6.40 27.93
C VAL A 102 29.32 -5.60 27.65
N THR A 103 30.10 -6.05 26.71
CA THR A 103 31.30 -5.34 26.24
C THR A 103 31.08 -4.58 24.95
N LYS A 104 30.09 -5.00 24.13
CA LYS A 104 29.79 -4.40 22.84
C LYS A 104 28.39 -4.81 22.40
N ALA A 105 27.67 -3.89 21.75
CA ALA A 105 26.38 -4.18 21.11
C ALA A 105 26.37 -3.59 19.70
N TYR A 106 25.94 -4.40 18.71
CA TYR A 106 25.95 -4.05 17.30
C TYR A 106 24.66 -4.47 16.62
N LEU A 107 24.02 -3.51 15.98
CA LEU A 107 22.77 -3.67 15.25
C LEU A 107 23.06 -3.83 13.76
N SER A 108 22.41 -4.78 13.12
CA SER A 108 22.46 -4.97 11.67
C SER A 108 21.07 -5.30 11.13
N ILE A 109 20.59 -4.53 10.16
CA ILE A 109 19.31 -4.75 9.48
C ILE A 109 19.58 -4.71 7.98
N ALA A 110 19.24 -5.78 7.26
CA ALA A 110 19.47 -5.87 5.82
C ALA A 110 18.54 -4.95 5.04
N LEU A 111 19.08 -4.26 4.03
CA LEU A 111 18.29 -3.47 3.10
C LEU A 111 17.67 -4.37 2.03
N LEU A 112 16.37 -4.26 1.80
CA LEU A 112 15.65 -4.92 0.70
C LEU A 112 15.62 -4.06 -0.56
N SER A 113 15.22 -2.81 -0.41
CA SER A 113 15.10 -1.86 -1.51
C SER A 113 15.12 -0.42 -1.03
N SER A 114 15.34 0.50 -1.96
CA SER A 114 15.25 1.93 -1.71
C SER A 114 14.49 2.61 -2.83
N HIS A 115 13.50 3.41 -2.49
CA HIS A 115 12.68 4.17 -3.41
C HIS A 115 13.08 5.63 -3.39
N ILE A 116 13.29 6.20 -4.57
CA ILE A 116 13.65 7.59 -4.81
C ILE A 116 12.61 8.15 -5.77
N ILE A 117 12.00 9.29 -5.44
CA ILE A 117 11.00 9.91 -6.32
C ILE A 117 11.68 10.63 -7.48
N ASP A 118 12.74 11.40 -7.20
CA ASP A 118 13.52 12.08 -8.23
C ASP A 118 14.91 11.45 -8.39
N PRO A 119 15.24 10.86 -9.55
CA PRO A 119 16.55 10.31 -9.82
C PRO A 119 17.69 11.34 -9.77
N GLN A 120 17.42 12.63 -9.93
CA GLN A 120 18.44 13.68 -9.87
C GLN A 120 18.82 14.04 -8.42
N GLU A 121 17.91 13.82 -7.48
CA GLU A 121 18.05 14.11 -6.05
C GLU A 121 18.62 12.92 -5.25
N LYS A 122 19.31 12.02 -5.90
CA LYS A 122 19.79 10.71 -5.38
C LYS A 122 20.68 10.76 -4.14
N LYS A 123 21.27 11.91 -3.82
CA LYS A 123 22.38 11.99 -2.88
C LYS A 123 22.05 12.60 -1.53
N ILE A 124 20.77 12.82 -1.24
CA ILE A 124 20.42 13.31 0.08
C ILE A 124 20.66 12.21 1.09
N MET A 125 21.66 12.42 1.90
CA MET A 125 22.03 11.57 3.01
C MET A 125 20.99 11.64 4.10
N GLN A 126 20.65 10.50 4.67
CA GLN A 126 19.71 10.40 5.78
C GLN A 126 20.44 9.85 7.00
N GLU A 127 20.56 10.67 8.03
CA GLU A 127 21.10 10.27 9.33
C GLU A 127 20.01 9.54 10.12
N VAL A 128 20.32 8.34 10.62
CA VAL A 128 19.38 7.52 11.39
C VAL A 128 19.66 7.66 12.87
N GLU A 129 18.60 7.90 13.63
CA GLU A 129 18.61 7.88 15.09
C GLU A 129 17.85 6.64 15.59
N VAL A 130 18.43 5.94 16.55
CA VAL A 130 17.85 4.78 17.22
C VAL A 130 17.56 5.13 18.67
N PHE A 131 16.34 4.94 19.11
CA PHE A 131 15.90 5.27 20.47
C PHE A 131 15.40 4.02 21.18
N ARG A 132 15.48 4.02 22.50
CA ARG A 132 14.84 3.05 23.37
C ARG A 132 13.39 3.46 23.61
N LEU A 133 12.45 2.55 23.45
CA LEU A 133 11.08 2.76 23.92
C LEU A 133 11.03 2.85 25.44
N LYS A 134 10.11 3.63 26.00
CA LYS A 134 9.89 3.69 27.46
C LYS A 134 9.09 2.51 27.97
N GLU A 135 8.24 1.97 27.12
CA GLU A 135 7.37 0.82 27.40
C GLU A 135 7.48 -0.20 26.28
N PRO A 136 7.30 -1.50 26.56
CA PRO A 136 7.19 -2.53 25.52
C PRO A 136 6.02 -2.24 24.58
N LEU A 137 6.14 -2.71 23.34
CA LEU A 137 5.01 -2.69 22.41
C LEU A 137 3.95 -3.69 22.87
N ASP A 138 2.70 -3.26 22.90
CA ASP A 138 1.58 -4.12 23.25
C ASP A 138 1.17 -4.98 22.05
N THR A 139 1.29 -6.31 22.17
CA THR A 139 0.94 -7.26 21.11
C THR A 139 -0.56 -7.31 20.84
N ASP A 140 -1.39 -6.93 21.81
CA ASP A 140 -2.85 -6.98 21.72
C ASP A 140 -3.43 -5.65 21.19
N MET A 141 -2.63 -4.58 21.23
CA MET A 141 -3.04 -3.27 20.76
C MET A 141 -2.89 -3.16 19.23
N ILE A 142 -3.83 -2.47 18.59
CA ILE A 142 -3.75 -2.11 17.19
C ILE A 142 -3.34 -0.66 17.09
N TYR A 143 -2.21 -0.46 16.47
CA TYR A 143 -1.64 0.85 16.24
C TYR A 143 -2.04 1.39 14.88
N SER A 144 -2.25 2.69 14.78
CA SER A 144 -2.40 3.41 13.51
C SER A 144 -1.03 3.75 12.94
N ASN A 145 -0.92 3.89 11.63
CA ASN A 145 0.32 4.31 10.97
C ASN A 145 0.77 5.73 11.32
N SER A 146 -0.14 6.57 11.87
CA SER A 146 0.16 7.92 12.35
C SER A 146 0.44 8.00 13.86
N TYR A 147 0.79 6.88 14.47
CA TYR A 147 0.94 6.73 15.92
C TYR A 147 2.17 7.44 16.54
N SER A 148 2.92 8.22 15.78
CA SER A 148 4.14 8.89 16.24
C SER A 148 3.99 9.70 17.52
N ASP A 149 2.82 10.31 17.75
CA ASP A 149 2.56 11.16 18.91
C ASP A 149 2.29 10.36 20.20
N GLN A 150 2.09 9.05 20.08
CA GLN A 150 1.75 8.15 21.17
C GLN A 150 2.92 7.23 21.56
N LEU A 151 3.98 7.18 20.74
CA LEU A 151 5.17 6.41 21.07
C LEU A 151 6.00 7.15 22.12
N PHE A 152 6.02 6.56 23.31
CA PHE A 152 6.90 7.03 24.35
C PHE A 152 8.28 6.41 24.17
N TYR A 153 9.26 7.24 23.83
CA TYR A 153 10.66 6.84 23.75
C TYR A 153 11.57 7.81 24.51
N ASP A 154 12.72 7.33 24.90
CA ASP A 154 13.72 8.19 25.55
C ASP A 154 14.29 9.15 24.51
N PRO A 155 14.39 10.46 24.79
CA PRO A 155 14.73 11.46 23.79
C PRO A 155 16.20 11.44 23.36
N VAL A 156 17.04 10.65 24.03
CA VAL A 156 18.46 10.50 23.72
C VAL A 156 18.66 9.28 22.84
N PRO A 157 19.23 9.45 21.64
CA PRO A 157 19.56 8.32 20.79
C PRO A 157 20.55 7.37 21.48
N ILE A 158 20.36 6.08 21.28
CA ILE A 158 21.24 5.03 21.85
C ILE A 158 22.27 4.52 20.84
N ASN A 159 22.19 4.89 19.56
CA ASN A 159 23.28 4.62 18.62
C ASN A 159 24.48 5.49 18.98
N THR A 160 25.64 4.84 19.18
CA THR A 160 26.86 5.50 19.65
C THR A 160 27.70 6.11 18.53
N GLN A 161 27.30 5.81 17.29
CA GLN A 161 27.90 6.36 16.07
C GLN A 161 26.80 6.88 15.16
N SER A 162 27.08 7.96 14.42
CA SER A 162 26.20 8.43 13.38
C SER A 162 26.08 7.38 12.28
N VAL A 163 24.86 7.13 11.85
CA VAL A 163 24.53 6.18 10.79
C VAL A 163 23.88 6.94 9.66
N GLU A 164 24.50 6.86 8.52
CA GLU A 164 24.05 7.52 7.30
C GLU A 164 23.65 6.47 6.29
N ILE A 165 22.43 6.57 5.77
CA ILE A 165 21.92 5.65 4.75
C ILE A 165 21.75 6.36 3.41
N PHE A 166 22.25 5.70 2.36
CA PHE A 166 22.24 6.18 0.98
C PHE A 166 21.35 5.32 0.06
N GLY A 167 20.67 4.30 0.61
CA GLY A 167 19.78 3.43 -0.12
C GLY A 167 20.43 2.26 -0.85
N ASN A 168 21.68 1.97 -0.54
CA ASN A 168 22.44 0.83 -1.09
C ASN A 168 23.09 -0.04 -0.01
N ASP A 169 22.97 0.34 1.26
CA ASP A 169 23.63 -0.30 2.38
C ASP A 169 22.62 -0.77 3.44
N SER A 170 22.97 -1.86 4.13
CA SER A 170 22.26 -2.28 5.35
C SER A 170 22.43 -1.23 6.45
N LEU A 171 21.45 -1.14 7.34
CA LEU A 171 21.52 -0.32 8.54
C LEU A 171 22.41 -1.00 9.56
N ASN A 172 23.63 -0.50 9.73
CA ASN A 172 24.64 -1.06 10.60
C ASN A 172 25.12 -0.02 11.60
N THR A 173 25.00 -0.28 12.91
CA THR A 173 25.45 0.66 13.94
C THR A 173 25.76 -0.03 15.27
N TYR A 174 26.60 0.65 16.06
CA TYR A 174 26.77 0.31 17.47
C TYR A 174 25.71 1.00 18.30
N ILE A 175 25.16 0.28 19.27
CA ILE A 175 24.21 0.84 20.23
C ILE A 175 24.79 0.81 21.64
N SER A 176 24.15 1.52 22.56
CA SER A 176 24.55 1.62 23.96
C SER A 176 24.65 0.24 24.62
N ASN A 177 25.78 -0.01 25.28
CA ASN A 177 25.95 -1.19 26.10
C ASN A 177 24.93 -1.25 27.26
N ASP A 178 24.50 -0.11 27.78
CA ASP A 178 23.52 -0.06 28.87
C ASP A 178 22.17 -0.63 28.44
N TYR A 179 21.72 -0.31 27.21
CA TYR A 179 20.51 -0.93 26.68
C TYR A 179 20.66 -2.45 26.50
N ALA A 180 21.77 -2.90 25.93
CA ALA A 180 22.02 -4.32 25.76
C ALA A 180 22.20 -5.05 27.11
N GLN A 181 22.72 -4.35 28.13
CA GLN A 181 22.82 -4.87 29.49
C GLN A 181 21.45 -5.15 30.11
N GLU A 182 20.45 -4.31 29.84
CA GLU A 182 19.06 -4.57 30.28
C GLU A 182 18.52 -5.88 29.71
N LEU A 183 18.84 -6.19 28.45
CA LEU A 183 18.35 -7.40 27.77
C LEU A 183 18.95 -8.68 28.35
N ILE A 184 20.23 -8.68 28.80
CA ILE A 184 20.89 -9.87 29.33
C ILE A 184 20.58 -10.15 30.80
N VAL A 185 20.02 -9.19 31.53
CA VAL A 185 19.65 -9.34 32.96
C VAL A 185 18.20 -9.85 33.10
N ALA A 186 17.68 -10.52 32.10
CA ALA A 186 16.37 -11.13 32.12
C ALA A 186 16.25 -12.26 33.16
N THR A 187 15.08 -12.34 33.81
CA THR A 187 14.76 -13.45 34.72
C THR A 187 14.49 -14.72 33.92
N GLN A 188 14.61 -15.91 34.59
CA GLN A 188 14.33 -17.20 33.94
C GLN A 188 12.89 -17.20 33.34
N ARG A 189 11.92 -16.64 34.04
CA ARG A 189 10.54 -16.56 33.57
C ARG A 189 10.41 -15.75 32.28
N GLU A 190 11.16 -14.67 32.16
CA GLU A 190 11.18 -13.83 30.94
C GLU A 190 11.86 -14.54 29.77
N LEU A 191 12.79 -15.46 30.06
CA LEU A 191 13.49 -16.26 29.06
C LEU A 191 12.72 -17.52 28.64
N ASP A 192 11.68 -17.92 29.38
CA ASP A 192 10.93 -19.16 29.12
C ASP A 192 10.13 -19.07 27.79
N THR A 193 9.63 -17.89 27.41
CA THR A 193 8.95 -17.67 26.14
C THR A 193 9.33 -16.32 25.52
N LEU A 194 9.47 -16.30 24.18
CA LEU A 194 9.82 -15.08 23.43
C LEU A 194 8.78 -13.99 23.61
N GLU A 195 7.50 -14.35 23.65
CA GLU A 195 6.40 -13.41 23.83
C GLU A 195 6.46 -12.75 25.21
N TYR A 196 6.77 -13.52 26.25
CA TYR A 196 6.89 -12.96 27.60
C TYR A 196 8.09 -12.02 27.71
N PHE A 197 9.20 -12.37 27.05
CA PHE A 197 10.36 -11.49 26.97
C PHE A 197 10.01 -10.15 26.30
N ALA A 198 9.37 -10.20 25.11
CA ALA A 198 8.99 -9.00 24.37
C ALA A 198 8.03 -8.09 25.14
N ARG A 199 7.12 -8.67 25.95
CA ARG A 199 6.21 -7.90 26.83
C ARG A 199 6.90 -7.29 28.06
N SER A 200 8.05 -7.80 28.44
CA SER A 200 8.79 -7.37 29.65
C SER A 200 9.93 -6.41 29.30
N HIS A 201 10.45 -6.45 28.08
CA HIS A 201 11.60 -5.66 27.65
C HIS A 201 11.21 -4.60 26.66
N ARG A 202 11.85 -3.44 26.76
CA ARG A 202 11.59 -2.29 25.90
C ARG A 202 12.23 -2.48 24.54
N GLY A 203 11.44 -2.26 23.50
CA GLY A 203 11.90 -2.30 22.11
C GLY A 203 12.66 -1.05 21.68
N LEU A 204 12.86 -0.95 20.38
CA LEU A 204 13.58 0.12 19.71
C LEU A 204 12.66 0.93 18.82
N TYR A 205 12.97 2.23 18.68
CA TYR A 205 12.35 3.13 17.71
C TYR A 205 13.41 3.71 16.80
N PHE A 206 13.14 3.70 15.51
CA PHE A 206 14.04 4.16 14.45
C PHE A 206 13.40 5.29 13.68
N ARG A 207 14.12 6.37 13.49
CA ARG A 207 13.69 7.48 12.62
C ARG A 207 14.87 8.07 11.85
N VAL A 208 14.55 8.74 10.76
CA VAL A 208 15.50 9.65 10.11
C VAL A 208 15.51 10.97 10.88
N LYS A 209 16.69 11.44 11.21
CA LYS A 209 16.89 12.73 11.85
C LYS A 209 16.47 13.85 10.88
N PRO A 210 15.61 14.78 11.30
CA PRO A 210 15.26 15.92 10.47
C PRO A 210 16.51 16.71 10.06
N ASN A 211 16.67 16.98 8.76
CA ASN A 211 17.75 17.80 8.24
C ASN A 211 17.43 19.27 8.46
N ALA A 212 18.38 20.04 9.00
CA ALA A 212 18.22 21.47 9.25
C ALA A 212 17.93 22.29 7.97
N TYR A 213 18.41 21.82 6.82
CA TYR A 213 18.19 22.48 5.52
C TYR A 213 16.94 22.01 4.80
N ASP A 214 16.30 20.92 5.27
CA ASP A 214 15.08 20.34 4.75
C ASP A 214 15.00 20.33 3.20
N PRO A 215 15.99 19.73 2.50
CA PRO A 215 16.07 19.76 1.05
C PRO A 215 14.94 18.97 0.39
N VAL A 216 14.55 19.39 -0.81
CA VAL A 216 13.67 18.62 -1.69
C VAL A 216 14.39 17.36 -2.15
N GLY A 217 13.68 16.23 -2.22
CA GLY A 217 14.23 14.91 -2.55
C GLY A 217 14.24 13.97 -1.34
N GLY A 218 15.18 13.06 -1.29
CA GLY A 218 15.29 12.03 -0.27
C GLY A 218 14.85 10.66 -0.77
N ARG A 219 14.61 9.75 0.15
CA ARG A 219 14.26 8.36 -0.17
C ARG A 219 13.50 7.67 0.94
N VAL A 220 12.83 6.60 0.58
CA VAL A 220 12.24 5.62 1.51
C VAL A 220 12.97 4.30 1.33
N ASN A 221 13.46 3.75 2.42
CA ASN A 221 14.20 2.50 2.44
C ASN A 221 13.33 1.42 3.06
N LEU A 222 13.37 0.25 2.47
CA LEU A 222 12.71 -0.96 2.94
C LEU A 222 13.76 -1.89 3.51
N PHE A 223 13.64 -2.26 4.78
CA PHE A 223 14.56 -3.15 5.47
C PHE A 223 13.87 -4.48 5.81
N ASP A 224 14.66 -5.56 5.77
CA ASP A 224 14.21 -6.92 6.03
C ASP A 224 14.14 -7.18 7.54
N PHE A 225 12.93 -7.36 8.08
CA PHE A 225 12.78 -7.71 9.50
C PHE A 225 13.26 -9.13 9.82
N THR A 226 13.30 -10.06 8.85
CA THR A 226 13.77 -11.42 9.06
C THR A 226 15.29 -11.50 9.21
N ASN A 227 15.99 -10.48 8.72
CA ASN A 227 17.43 -10.29 8.83
C ASN A 227 17.77 -9.03 9.65
N ALA A 228 16.99 -8.78 10.71
CA ALA A 228 17.19 -7.69 11.66
C ALA A 228 17.72 -8.28 12.97
N THR A 229 19.02 -8.06 13.26
CA THR A 229 19.69 -8.70 14.36
C THR A 229 20.51 -7.71 15.19
N LEU A 230 20.38 -7.83 16.50
CA LEU A 230 21.24 -7.19 17.47
C LEU A 230 22.24 -8.23 18.01
N TYR A 231 23.51 -8.02 17.75
CA TYR A 231 24.63 -8.81 18.26
C TYR A 231 25.12 -8.20 19.56
N VAL A 232 25.22 -9.01 20.61
CA VAL A 232 25.68 -8.57 21.93
C VAL A 232 26.86 -9.43 22.38
N TRP A 233 28.00 -8.82 22.62
CA TRP A 233 29.21 -9.46 23.17
C TRP A 233 29.16 -9.35 24.68
N ILE A 234 29.30 -10.50 25.33
CA ILE A 234 29.16 -10.64 26.79
C ILE A 234 30.41 -11.31 27.36
N ASN A 235 30.92 -10.73 28.44
CA ASN A 235 31.87 -11.38 29.32
C ASN A 235 31.11 -11.90 30.55
N PHE A 236 31.14 -13.20 30.83
CA PHE A 236 30.43 -13.81 31.92
C PHE A 236 31.23 -14.94 32.58
N GLN A 237 30.87 -15.24 33.82
CA GLN A 237 31.44 -16.36 34.56
C GLN A 237 30.45 -17.53 34.55
N PRO A 238 30.80 -18.70 33.95
CA PRO A 238 29.92 -19.84 33.97
C PRO A 238 29.67 -20.33 35.39
N THR A 239 28.43 -20.71 35.67
CA THR A 239 28.05 -21.29 36.99
C THR A 239 28.11 -22.81 37.03
N TRP A 240 28.40 -23.47 35.91
CA TRP A 240 28.46 -24.90 35.72
C TRP A 240 29.52 -25.30 34.69
N GLY A 241 29.99 -26.54 34.73
CA GLY A 241 30.99 -27.07 33.83
C GLY A 241 32.40 -27.20 34.47
N GLU A 242 33.33 -27.80 33.74
CA GLU A 242 34.71 -28.08 34.24
C GLU A 242 35.59 -26.80 34.32
N ASN A 243 35.26 -25.78 33.56
CA ASN A 243 36.03 -24.53 33.53
C ASN A 243 35.16 -23.34 33.89
N LEU A 244 35.34 -22.85 35.13
CA LEU A 244 34.62 -21.71 35.69
C LEU A 244 35.32 -20.36 35.48
N ASN A 245 36.32 -20.27 34.62
CA ASN A 245 36.94 -19.02 34.28
C ASN A 245 35.99 -18.12 33.45
N LYS A 246 36.16 -16.80 33.52
CA LYS A 246 35.43 -15.86 32.70
C LYS A 246 35.57 -16.21 31.23
N LYS A 247 34.45 -16.14 30.51
CA LYS A 247 34.37 -16.42 29.06
C LYS A 247 33.74 -15.26 28.34
N ASP A 248 34.17 -15.07 27.10
CA ASP A 248 33.51 -14.21 26.15
C ASP A 248 32.57 -15.03 25.27
N THR A 249 31.41 -14.50 25.02
CA THR A 249 30.44 -15.08 24.08
C THR A 249 29.71 -13.98 23.30
N ILE A 250 29.05 -14.37 22.23
CA ILE A 250 28.19 -13.53 21.45
C ILE A 250 26.80 -14.14 21.51
N ILE A 251 25.81 -13.30 21.83
CA ILE A 251 24.41 -13.67 21.72
C ILE A 251 23.73 -12.77 20.70
N THR A 252 22.63 -13.23 20.16
CA THR A 252 21.86 -12.51 19.19
C THR A 252 20.43 -12.31 19.67
N TYR A 253 19.90 -11.14 19.35
CA TYR A 253 18.49 -10.80 19.52
C TYR A 253 17.89 -10.51 18.16
N ASN A 254 16.71 -11.01 17.91
CA ASN A 254 15.91 -10.67 16.74
C ASN A 254 15.11 -9.38 17.01
N ILE A 255 14.83 -8.63 15.95
CA ILE A 255 14.12 -7.36 16.03
C ILE A 255 12.83 -7.46 15.20
N GLY A 256 11.68 -7.16 15.82
CA GLY A 256 10.40 -6.96 15.15
C GLY A 256 9.64 -8.21 14.73
N TYR A 257 10.06 -9.39 15.12
CA TYR A 257 9.39 -10.63 14.69
C TYR A 257 7.98 -10.79 15.28
N LEU A 258 7.78 -10.46 16.54
CA LEU A 258 6.48 -10.55 17.19
C LEU A 258 5.67 -9.26 16.97
N ASN A 259 6.34 -8.12 17.06
CA ASN A 259 5.69 -6.82 16.98
C ASN A 259 6.58 -5.79 16.30
N ALA A 260 6.11 -5.27 15.17
CA ALA A 260 6.75 -4.19 14.46
C ALA A 260 5.69 -3.20 13.95
N LEU A 261 5.97 -1.92 14.06
CA LEU A 261 5.08 -0.83 13.69
C LEU A 261 5.79 0.05 12.68
N ASN A 262 5.26 0.13 11.47
CA ASN A 262 5.64 1.16 10.51
C ASN A 262 4.78 2.41 10.75
N ILE A 263 5.42 3.54 10.93
CA ILE A 263 4.81 4.82 11.27
C ILE A 263 5.11 5.80 10.16
N SER A 264 4.08 6.47 9.67
CA SER A 264 4.22 7.47 8.62
C SER A 264 3.50 8.76 8.96
N THR A 265 4.13 9.89 8.69
CA THR A 265 3.55 11.23 8.84
C THR A 265 3.67 12.00 7.55
N TYR A 266 2.63 12.75 7.21
CA TYR A 266 2.53 13.46 5.94
C TYR A 266 2.18 14.93 6.17
N SER A 267 2.87 15.83 5.49
CA SER A 267 2.48 17.23 5.43
C SER A 267 1.45 17.54 4.34
N SER A 268 1.13 16.57 3.49
CA SER A 268 0.16 16.67 2.39
C SER A 268 -1.30 16.79 2.83
N GLN A 269 -1.58 16.75 4.12
CA GLN A 269 -2.95 16.83 4.67
C GLN A 269 -3.74 18.06 4.19
N GLY A 270 -3.08 19.16 3.82
CA GLY A 270 -3.69 20.34 3.24
C GLY A 270 -4.17 20.20 1.79
N LEU A 271 -3.80 19.10 1.11
CA LEU A 271 -4.10 18.88 -0.31
C LEU A 271 -5.43 18.17 -0.58
N LYS A 272 -6.18 17.80 0.47
CA LYS A 272 -7.54 17.26 0.28
C LYS A 272 -8.42 18.29 -0.40
N SER A 273 -9.27 17.84 -1.33
CA SER A 273 -10.27 18.71 -1.97
C SER A 273 -11.32 19.12 -0.95
N ALA A 274 -11.55 20.42 -0.83
CA ALA A 274 -12.66 20.95 -0.02
C ALA A 274 -14.01 20.65 -0.70
N GLU A 275 -15.07 20.55 0.09
CA GLU A 275 -16.42 20.45 -0.45
C GLU A 275 -16.78 21.73 -1.19
N GLY A 276 -17.27 21.61 -2.46
CA GLY A 276 -17.56 22.75 -3.32
C GLY A 276 -16.37 23.36 -4.06
N GLU A 277 -15.16 22.80 -3.90
CA GLU A 277 -14.00 23.21 -4.69
C GLU A 277 -14.20 22.86 -6.18
N SER A 278 -13.68 23.73 -7.07
CA SER A 278 -13.71 23.48 -8.51
C SER A 278 -12.98 22.18 -8.87
N PRO A 279 -13.48 21.41 -9.86
CA PRO A 279 -12.80 20.21 -10.31
C PRO A 279 -11.36 20.49 -10.72
N ARG A 280 -10.44 19.59 -10.37
CA ARG A 280 -9.02 19.69 -10.68
C ARG A 280 -8.69 19.05 -12.04
N GLU A 281 -7.64 19.53 -12.69
CA GLU A 281 -7.10 18.87 -13.89
C GLU A 281 -6.33 17.59 -13.56
N GLU A 282 -5.71 17.54 -12.39
CA GLU A 282 -4.94 16.40 -11.90
C GLU A 282 -5.37 16.02 -10.48
N ILE A 283 -5.40 14.73 -10.23
CA ILE A 283 -5.61 14.12 -8.92
C ILE A 283 -4.34 13.39 -8.54
N ILE A 284 -3.76 13.78 -7.42
CA ILE A 284 -2.53 13.17 -6.90
C ILE A 284 -2.88 12.00 -5.99
N PHE A 285 -2.03 10.99 -5.97
CA PHE A 285 -2.08 9.94 -4.98
C PHE A 285 -0.68 9.65 -4.40
N GLU A 286 -0.66 9.32 -3.11
CA GLU A 286 0.53 8.86 -2.40
C GLU A 286 0.36 7.39 -1.98
N GLY A 287 1.46 6.66 -1.88
CA GLY A 287 1.48 5.32 -1.31
C GLY A 287 1.39 5.32 0.22
N ILE A 288 1.18 4.16 0.81
CA ILE A 288 1.05 3.91 2.25
C ILE A 288 -0.14 4.70 2.83
N GLY A 289 0.07 5.83 3.45
CA GLY A 289 -0.94 6.82 3.87
C GLY A 289 -1.07 7.95 2.84
N GLY A 290 -1.21 9.19 3.30
CA GLY A 290 -1.23 10.38 2.46
C GLY A 290 -2.52 10.53 1.65
N VAL A 291 -2.41 11.22 0.51
CA VAL A 291 -3.56 11.59 -0.34
C VAL A 291 -3.93 10.43 -1.26
N LYS A 292 -5.23 10.21 -1.44
CA LYS A 292 -5.78 9.20 -2.35
C LYS A 292 -6.86 9.79 -3.26
N PRO A 293 -7.01 9.25 -4.46
CA PRO A 293 -8.22 9.50 -5.26
C PRO A 293 -9.44 8.94 -4.52
N TYR A 294 -10.54 9.70 -4.55
CA TYR A 294 -11.70 9.43 -3.72
C TYR A 294 -12.99 9.86 -4.41
N ILE A 295 -14.05 9.09 -4.23
CA ILE A 295 -15.39 9.43 -4.72
C ILE A 295 -16.38 9.28 -3.56
N THR A 296 -17.17 10.31 -3.28
CA THR A 296 -18.26 10.18 -2.31
C THR A 296 -19.42 9.39 -2.92
N MET A 297 -20.06 8.58 -2.10
CA MET A 297 -21.29 7.87 -2.50
C MET A 297 -22.36 8.84 -3.02
N LYS A 298 -22.50 10.00 -2.38
CA LYS A 298 -23.46 11.04 -2.75
C LYS A 298 -23.22 11.56 -4.16
N ASP A 299 -21.98 11.93 -4.50
CA ASP A 299 -21.64 12.45 -5.83
C ASP A 299 -21.81 11.37 -6.91
N LEU A 300 -21.40 10.13 -6.59
CA LEU A 300 -21.60 9.01 -7.49
C LEU A 300 -23.07 8.73 -7.74
N ARG A 301 -23.89 8.68 -6.68
CA ARG A 301 -25.35 8.47 -6.79
C ARG A 301 -25.99 9.57 -7.60
N GLN A 302 -25.64 10.83 -7.37
CA GLN A 302 -26.16 11.94 -8.15
C GLN A 302 -25.84 11.83 -9.65
N THR A 303 -24.61 11.41 -9.98
CA THR A 303 -24.19 11.16 -11.36
C THR A 303 -25.05 10.09 -12.02
N LEU A 304 -25.28 8.98 -11.32
CA LEU A 304 -26.11 7.87 -11.79
C LEU A 304 -27.59 8.27 -11.94
N ASP A 305 -28.14 8.98 -10.96
CA ASP A 305 -29.54 9.44 -10.99
C ASP A 305 -29.80 10.42 -12.13
N ASN A 306 -28.87 11.37 -12.35
CA ASN A 306 -28.96 12.29 -13.49
C ASN A 306 -28.95 11.55 -14.83
N TRP A 307 -28.14 10.51 -14.97
CA TRP A 307 -28.13 9.68 -16.16
C TRP A 307 -29.46 8.96 -16.35
N ILE A 308 -29.95 8.27 -15.32
CA ILE A 308 -31.21 7.50 -15.38
C ILE A 308 -32.37 8.41 -15.78
N VAL A 309 -32.50 9.56 -15.13
CA VAL A 309 -33.56 10.54 -15.41
C VAL A 309 -33.43 11.12 -16.81
N SER A 310 -32.25 11.57 -17.20
CA SER A 310 -32.03 12.19 -18.53
C SER A 310 -32.24 11.21 -19.69
N SER A 311 -32.00 9.92 -19.46
CA SER A 311 -32.19 8.87 -20.46
C SER A 311 -33.62 8.28 -20.44
N GLY A 312 -34.49 8.69 -19.52
CA GLY A 312 -35.85 8.17 -19.38
C GLY A 312 -35.90 6.68 -18.99
N LEU A 313 -34.87 6.21 -18.28
CA LEU A 313 -34.77 4.80 -17.88
C LEU A 313 -35.59 4.53 -16.62
N ASP A 314 -36.23 3.35 -16.60
CA ASP A 314 -36.90 2.85 -15.40
C ASP A 314 -35.88 2.14 -14.51
N ARG A 315 -35.64 2.71 -13.32
CA ARG A 315 -34.66 2.19 -12.35
C ARG A 315 -34.95 0.75 -11.94
N GLU A 316 -36.21 0.40 -11.72
CA GLU A 316 -36.62 -0.94 -11.28
C GLU A 316 -36.33 -2.02 -12.33
N LYS A 317 -36.32 -1.63 -13.60
CA LYS A 317 -36.08 -2.50 -14.75
C LYS A 317 -34.60 -2.50 -15.19
N LEU A 318 -33.77 -1.65 -14.61
CA LEU A 318 -32.40 -1.46 -15.03
C LEU A 318 -31.49 -2.55 -14.42
N VAL A 319 -30.83 -3.32 -15.26
CA VAL A 319 -29.85 -4.35 -14.86
C VAL A 319 -28.46 -3.92 -15.34
N ILE A 320 -27.52 -3.83 -14.44
CA ILE A 320 -26.13 -3.53 -14.76
C ILE A 320 -25.43 -4.83 -15.15
N ALA A 321 -25.09 -4.98 -16.42
CA ALA A 321 -24.36 -6.13 -16.94
C ALA A 321 -22.85 -6.00 -16.70
N LYS A 322 -22.32 -4.77 -16.84
CA LYS A 322 -20.92 -4.45 -16.53
C LYS A 322 -20.79 -2.96 -16.23
N ALA A 323 -19.96 -2.62 -15.24
CA ALA A 323 -19.56 -1.25 -14.97
C ALA A 323 -18.04 -1.20 -14.75
N THR A 324 -17.35 -0.34 -15.48
CA THR A 324 -15.90 -0.25 -15.47
C THR A 324 -15.46 1.20 -15.21
N ILE A 325 -14.64 1.37 -14.18
CA ILE A 325 -13.96 2.64 -13.90
C ILE A 325 -12.67 2.67 -14.72
N ASN A 326 -12.42 3.81 -15.39
CA ASN A 326 -11.18 4.11 -16.07
C ASN A 326 -10.55 5.34 -15.44
N LEU A 327 -9.30 5.21 -15.00
CA LEU A 327 -8.50 6.29 -14.41
C LEU A 327 -7.31 6.57 -15.33
N PRO A 328 -7.43 7.44 -16.32
CA PRO A 328 -6.36 7.80 -17.22
C PRO A 328 -5.32 8.66 -16.49
N PHE A 329 -4.06 8.61 -16.97
CA PHE A 329 -2.98 9.47 -16.55
C PHE A 329 -2.16 9.94 -17.74
N LYS A 330 -1.26 10.90 -17.56
CA LYS A 330 -0.45 11.43 -18.65
C LYS A 330 0.58 10.40 -19.11
N ARG A 331 0.57 10.10 -20.40
CA ARG A 331 1.50 9.13 -21.00
C ARG A 331 2.95 9.60 -20.92
N GLU A 332 3.18 10.89 -20.88
CA GLU A 332 4.49 11.52 -20.75
C GLU A 332 5.21 11.08 -19.47
N ALA A 333 4.48 10.82 -18.38
CA ALA A 333 5.05 10.30 -17.14
C ALA A 333 5.75 8.94 -17.35
N LEU A 334 5.17 8.05 -18.17
CA LEU A 334 5.80 6.76 -18.52
C LEU A 334 7.08 6.93 -19.33
N LEU A 335 7.11 7.92 -20.23
CA LEU A 335 8.26 8.19 -21.11
C LEU A 335 9.41 8.86 -20.36
N ALA A 336 9.10 9.66 -19.35
CA ALA A 336 10.10 10.29 -18.49
C ALA A 336 10.77 9.32 -17.50
N GLY A 337 10.29 8.07 -17.41
CA GLY A 337 10.75 7.11 -16.41
C GLY A 337 10.13 7.30 -15.03
N GLU A 338 9.13 8.16 -14.92
CA GLU A 338 8.35 8.39 -13.69
C GLU A 338 7.40 7.23 -13.35
N ASP A 339 7.24 6.30 -14.27
CA ASP A 339 6.40 5.12 -14.09
C ASP A 339 6.85 4.21 -12.94
N LEU A 340 8.10 4.31 -12.51
CA LEU A 340 8.60 3.63 -11.32
C LEU A 340 7.96 4.13 -10.02
N THR A 341 7.41 5.33 -10.02
CA THR A 341 6.70 5.92 -8.87
C THR A 341 5.21 5.56 -8.86
N TYR A 342 4.68 5.04 -9.97
CA TYR A 342 3.30 4.61 -10.09
C TYR A 342 3.13 3.15 -9.65
N PRO A 343 2.10 2.83 -8.84
CA PRO A 343 1.83 1.45 -8.45
C PRO A 343 1.44 0.61 -9.66
N SER A 344 1.77 -0.66 -9.63
CA SER A 344 1.37 -1.61 -10.69
C SER A 344 -0.15 -1.81 -10.76
N SER A 345 -0.85 -1.58 -9.65
CA SER A 345 -2.31 -1.72 -9.55
C SER A 345 -2.90 -0.74 -8.54
N ILE A 346 -4.08 -0.21 -8.89
CA ILE A 346 -4.91 0.63 -8.00
C ILE A 346 -6.31 0.01 -7.97
N PHE A 347 -6.78 -0.35 -6.77
CA PHE A 347 -8.11 -0.93 -6.60
C PHE A 347 -9.08 0.04 -5.95
N PRO A 348 -10.35 0.06 -6.40
CA PRO A 348 -11.42 0.68 -5.64
C PRO A 348 -11.68 -0.13 -4.37
N ALA A 349 -11.74 0.56 -3.24
CA ALA A 349 -11.95 0.01 -1.92
C ALA A 349 -12.96 0.82 -1.13
N ASN A 350 -13.65 0.19 -0.20
CA ASN A 350 -14.47 0.85 0.80
C ASN A 350 -13.72 0.95 2.13
N ARG A 351 -14.05 2.00 2.90
CA ARG A 351 -13.57 2.20 4.26
C ARG A 351 -14.60 1.70 5.26
N PHE A 352 -14.16 0.90 6.20
CA PHE A 352 -14.98 0.33 7.26
C PHE A 352 -14.46 0.75 8.62
N LEU A 353 -15.38 1.07 9.52
CA LEU A 353 -15.08 1.24 10.94
C LEU A 353 -15.62 0.03 11.70
N ASP A 354 -14.74 -0.79 12.24
CA ASP A 354 -15.13 -1.80 13.22
C ASP A 354 -15.37 -1.10 14.56
N THR A 355 -16.64 -1.01 14.95
CA THR A 355 -17.04 -0.34 16.20
C THR A 355 -16.68 -1.13 17.44
N THR A 356 -16.36 -2.42 17.32
CA THR A 356 -15.98 -3.27 18.46
C THR A 356 -14.58 -2.90 18.95
N ASP A 357 -13.67 -2.72 18.00
CA ASP A 357 -12.25 -2.46 18.28
C ASP A 357 -11.85 -1.01 17.95
N ASN A 358 -12.79 -0.19 17.48
CA ASN A 358 -12.56 1.16 16.97
C ASN A 358 -11.48 1.21 15.87
N LYS A 359 -11.48 0.20 14.97
CA LYS A 359 -10.52 0.02 13.91
C LYS A 359 -11.06 0.50 12.58
N VAL A 360 -10.23 1.23 11.84
CA VAL A 360 -10.48 1.54 10.45
C VAL A 360 -9.71 0.57 9.57
N TYR A 361 -10.39 -0.02 8.60
CA TYR A 361 -9.76 -0.82 7.57
C TYR A 361 -10.37 -0.53 6.20
N TYR A 362 -9.58 -0.77 5.17
CA TYR A 362 -9.98 -0.60 3.79
C TYR A 362 -10.01 -1.97 3.13
N ALA A 363 -11.12 -2.31 2.51
CA ALA A 363 -11.28 -3.57 1.81
C ALA A 363 -11.58 -3.32 0.34
N PRO A 364 -10.93 -4.02 -0.59
CA PRO A 364 -11.29 -3.98 -2.00
C PRO A 364 -12.77 -4.27 -2.21
N LEU A 365 -13.40 -3.62 -3.20
CA LEU A 365 -14.78 -3.93 -3.57
C LEU A 365 -14.90 -5.41 -3.95
N LYS A 366 -16.07 -6.01 -3.68
CA LYS A 366 -16.32 -7.43 -4.01
C LYS A 366 -16.18 -7.76 -5.49
N ASP A 367 -16.35 -6.75 -6.35
CA ASP A 367 -16.18 -6.85 -7.80
C ASP A 367 -14.75 -7.10 -8.22
N VAL A 368 -13.78 -6.74 -7.37
CA VAL A 368 -12.38 -7.01 -7.63
C VAL A 368 -12.15 -8.51 -7.54
N ASN A 369 -11.94 -9.13 -8.71
CA ASN A 369 -11.70 -10.55 -8.77
C ASN A 369 -10.31 -10.88 -8.23
N THR A 370 -10.27 -11.62 -7.14
CA THR A 370 -9.03 -12.08 -6.50
C THR A 370 -8.39 -13.27 -7.20
N SER A 371 -9.09 -13.93 -8.12
CA SER A 371 -8.64 -15.15 -8.79
C SER A 371 -7.90 -14.93 -10.11
N GLY A 372 -6.84 -14.10 -10.09
CA GLY A 372 -5.86 -14.07 -11.19
C GLY A 372 -6.15 -13.11 -12.34
N ASN A 373 -7.14 -12.24 -12.24
CA ASN A 373 -7.41 -11.21 -13.23
C ASN A 373 -6.71 -9.89 -12.90
N THR A 374 -6.31 -9.17 -13.94
CA THR A 374 -5.56 -7.91 -13.91
C THR A 374 -6.43 -6.70 -13.58
N TYR A 375 -7.49 -6.85 -12.80
CA TYR A 375 -8.34 -5.73 -12.41
C TYR A 375 -7.53 -4.70 -11.60
N GLY A 376 -7.71 -3.45 -11.95
CA GLY A 376 -6.97 -2.35 -11.35
C GLY A 376 -5.50 -2.24 -11.81
N ALA A 377 -5.05 -3.15 -12.68
CA ALA A 377 -3.69 -3.11 -13.21
C ALA A 377 -3.48 -1.93 -14.16
N MET A 378 -2.26 -1.41 -14.15
CA MET A 378 -1.83 -0.38 -15.07
C MET A 378 -1.79 -0.91 -16.50
N ASN A 379 -2.56 -0.29 -17.38
CA ASN A 379 -2.44 -0.49 -18.82
C ASN A 379 -1.50 0.58 -19.40
N ARG A 380 -0.23 0.21 -19.61
CA ARG A 380 0.79 1.12 -20.14
C ARG A 380 0.48 1.62 -21.54
N SER A 381 -0.16 0.80 -22.38
CA SER A 381 -0.49 1.18 -23.76
C SER A 381 -1.57 2.25 -23.82
N LEU A 382 -2.53 2.20 -22.93
CA LEU A 382 -3.62 3.16 -22.83
C LEU A 382 -3.34 4.27 -21.81
N ALA A 383 -2.28 4.18 -21.02
CA ALA A 383 -1.94 5.07 -19.91
C ALA A 383 -3.14 5.24 -18.95
N GLN A 384 -3.66 4.14 -18.45
CA GLN A 384 -4.79 4.15 -17.51
C GLN A 384 -4.80 2.93 -16.58
N TYR A 385 -5.47 3.10 -15.45
CA TYR A 385 -5.92 1.99 -14.60
C TYR A 385 -7.38 1.69 -14.90
N THR A 386 -7.77 0.42 -14.80
CA THR A 386 -9.13 -0.02 -15.10
C THR A 386 -9.62 -0.97 -14.02
N GLY A 387 -10.78 -0.68 -13.43
CA GLY A 387 -11.38 -1.49 -12.36
C GLY A 387 -12.85 -1.84 -12.66
N ASP A 388 -13.24 -3.09 -12.36
CA ASP A 388 -14.65 -3.52 -12.41
C ASP A 388 -15.37 -3.13 -11.11
N VAL A 389 -16.55 -2.55 -11.24
CA VAL A 389 -17.41 -2.11 -10.14
C VAL A 389 -18.88 -2.45 -10.37
N SER A 390 -19.15 -3.46 -11.17
CA SER A 390 -20.50 -3.83 -11.66
C SER A 390 -21.50 -4.05 -10.54
N SER A 391 -21.16 -4.91 -9.59
CA SER A 391 -22.02 -5.24 -8.46
C SER A 391 -22.20 -4.06 -7.50
N PHE A 392 -21.13 -3.27 -7.31
CA PHE A 392 -21.18 -2.06 -6.49
C PHE A 392 -22.12 -1.02 -7.11
N ILE A 393 -21.97 -0.72 -8.41
CA ILE A 393 -22.85 0.24 -9.13
C ILE A 393 -24.30 -0.23 -9.11
N HIS A 394 -24.55 -1.53 -9.36
CA HIS A 394 -25.90 -2.10 -9.25
C HIS A 394 -26.50 -1.82 -7.86
N LYS A 395 -25.74 -2.06 -6.81
CA LYS A 395 -26.16 -1.79 -5.43
C LYS A 395 -26.48 -0.30 -5.20
N VAL A 396 -25.58 0.60 -5.64
CA VAL A 396 -25.74 2.04 -5.46
C VAL A 396 -26.99 2.55 -6.20
N ILE A 397 -27.34 1.98 -7.35
CA ILE A 397 -28.55 2.35 -8.11
C ILE A 397 -29.83 1.91 -7.38
N HIS A 398 -29.89 0.66 -6.90
CA HIS A 398 -31.15 0.05 -6.43
C HIS A 398 -31.42 0.23 -4.93
N LYS A 399 -30.40 0.53 -4.12
CA LYS A 399 -30.62 0.79 -2.69
C LYS A 399 -31.26 2.15 -2.45
N ASP A 400 -32.04 2.22 -1.37
CA ASP A 400 -32.57 3.47 -0.87
C ASP A 400 -31.43 4.44 -0.49
N LEU A 401 -31.58 5.72 -0.87
CA LEU A 401 -30.59 6.73 -0.61
C LEU A 401 -30.34 6.92 0.91
N ALA A 402 -31.42 6.89 1.70
CA ALA A 402 -31.31 7.03 3.17
C ALA A 402 -30.56 5.83 3.78
N GLU A 403 -30.74 4.62 3.24
CA GLU A 403 -29.95 3.45 3.65
C GLU A 403 -28.46 3.62 3.34
N LEU A 404 -28.14 4.08 2.13
CA LEU A 404 -26.75 4.36 1.73
C LEU A 404 -26.10 5.44 2.60
N GLU A 405 -26.81 6.54 2.86
CA GLU A 405 -26.34 7.64 3.71
C GLU A 405 -26.14 7.22 5.16
N SER A 406 -26.99 6.32 5.69
CA SER A 406 -26.88 5.82 7.07
C SER A 406 -25.60 5.02 7.31
N LYS A 407 -25.00 4.49 6.24
CA LYS A 407 -23.73 3.74 6.29
C LYS A 407 -22.49 4.59 6.22
N GLY A 408 -22.67 5.91 6.03
CA GLY A 408 -21.57 6.87 6.00
C GLY A 408 -20.50 6.50 4.96
N ASP A 409 -19.25 6.38 5.41
CA ASP A 409 -18.09 6.13 4.53
C ASP A 409 -18.04 4.73 3.89
N GLU A 410 -18.88 3.77 4.33
CA GLU A 410 -18.85 2.40 3.80
C GLU A 410 -19.16 2.29 2.30
N TYR A 411 -19.79 3.30 1.70
CA TYR A 411 -20.08 3.35 0.27
C TYR A 411 -19.26 4.37 -0.52
N ASN A 412 -18.37 5.10 0.15
CA ASN A 412 -17.40 5.93 -0.53
C ASN A 412 -16.32 5.04 -1.16
N ILE A 413 -15.81 5.45 -2.31
CA ILE A 413 -14.78 4.69 -3.04
C ILE A 413 -13.43 5.37 -2.81
N TRP A 414 -12.47 4.61 -2.31
CA TRP A 414 -11.08 4.97 -2.19
C TRP A 414 -10.27 4.19 -3.21
N PHE A 415 -9.36 4.84 -3.91
CA PHE A 415 -8.48 4.17 -4.86
C PHE A 415 -7.10 4.00 -4.23
N ASN A 416 -6.77 2.76 -3.92
CA ASN A 416 -5.57 2.44 -3.17
C ASN A 416 -4.61 1.58 -3.98
N PRO A 417 -3.29 1.84 -3.90
CA PRO A 417 -2.28 0.90 -4.34
C PRO A 417 -2.47 -0.45 -3.65
N VAL A 418 -2.29 -1.52 -4.39
CA VAL A 418 -2.41 -2.88 -3.87
C VAL A 418 -1.23 -3.73 -4.28
N THR A 419 -0.89 -4.67 -3.42
CA THR A 419 0.08 -5.73 -3.66
C THR A 419 -0.57 -7.09 -3.53
N THR A 420 0.15 -8.16 -3.89
CA THR A 420 -0.33 -9.52 -3.76
C THR A 420 0.39 -10.25 -2.64
N GLN A 421 -0.39 -10.90 -1.79
CA GLN A 421 0.12 -11.86 -0.82
C GLN A 421 -0.28 -13.28 -1.24
N ARG A 422 0.60 -14.24 -0.97
CA ARG A 422 0.32 -15.66 -1.18
C ARG A 422 0.20 -16.35 0.16
N ASP A 423 -0.89 -17.11 0.32
CA ASP A 423 -1.02 -17.98 1.48
C ASP A 423 -0.14 -19.23 1.36
N TYR A 424 -0.12 -20.07 2.40
CA TYR A 424 0.64 -21.31 2.44
C TYR A 424 0.26 -22.28 1.29
N TRP A 425 -0.98 -22.22 0.78
CA TRP A 425 -1.46 -23.06 -0.32
C TRP A 425 -1.24 -22.44 -1.70
N GLY A 426 -0.62 -21.24 -1.76
CA GLY A 426 -0.34 -20.54 -3.00
C GLY A 426 -1.50 -19.71 -3.56
N ASN A 427 -2.61 -19.56 -2.82
CA ASN A 427 -3.69 -18.66 -3.24
C ASN A 427 -3.20 -17.21 -3.17
N VAL A 428 -3.56 -16.44 -4.17
CA VAL A 428 -3.22 -15.03 -4.26
C VAL A 428 -4.36 -14.18 -3.69
N THR A 429 -4.03 -13.32 -2.74
CA THR A 429 -4.94 -12.32 -2.18
C THR A 429 -4.39 -10.93 -2.45
N TYR A 430 -5.25 -10.00 -2.83
CA TYR A 430 -4.88 -8.59 -2.96
C TYR A 430 -5.08 -7.89 -1.62
N VAL A 431 -4.04 -7.19 -1.18
CA VAL A 431 -4.04 -6.41 0.05
C VAL A 431 -3.57 -5.00 -0.25
N LEU A 432 -3.89 -4.05 0.62
CA LEU A 432 -3.33 -2.71 0.50
C LEU A 432 -1.80 -2.79 0.56
N ASP A 433 -1.16 -2.03 -0.33
CA ASP A 433 0.29 -1.89 -0.31
C ASP A 433 0.69 -0.87 0.76
N ASN A 434 1.13 -1.38 1.90
CA ASN A 434 1.60 -0.59 3.04
C ASN A 434 3.13 -0.52 3.13
N GLU A 435 3.84 -1.07 2.13
CA GLU A 435 5.29 -1.21 2.18
C GLU A 435 5.99 -0.26 1.21
N TYR A 436 5.35 0.05 0.07
CA TYR A 436 5.96 0.88 -0.96
C TYR A 436 5.36 2.28 -0.99
N TYR A 437 6.25 3.27 -0.99
CA TYR A 437 5.85 4.65 -1.17
C TYR A 437 5.76 4.98 -2.66
N TYR A 438 4.56 5.26 -3.12
CA TYR A 438 4.27 5.69 -4.47
C TYR A 438 3.87 7.17 -4.48
N VAL A 439 4.21 7.86 -5.55
CA VAL A 439 3.64 9.15 -5.88
C VAL A 439 3.25 9.13 -7.34
N GLY A 440 2.02 9.47 -7.63
CA GLY A 440 1.52 9.50 -8.99
C GLY A 440 0.39 10.50 -9.16
N LYS A 441 0.08 10.76 -10.43
CA LYS A 441 -1.00 11.65 -10.83
C LYS A 441 -1.89 10.94 -11.84
N ILE A 442 -3.19 10.91 -11.55
CA ILE A 442 -4.20 10.57 -12.56
C ILE A 442 -4.83 11.87 -13.07
N ASN A 443 -5.42 11.80 -14.24
CA ASN A 443 -6.19 12.92 -14.77
C ASN A 443 -7.36 13.22 -13.83
N GLY A 444 -7.65 14.48 -13.66
CA GLY A 444 -8.81 14.93 -12.88
C GLY A 444 -10.05 15.20 -13.73
N PRO A 445 -11.19 15.49 -13.10
CA PRO A 445 -12.45 15.75 -13.81
C PRO A 445 -12.42 16.96 -14.77
N ALA A 446 -11.52 17.92 -14.55
CA ALA A 446 -11.36 19.09 -15.41
C ALA A 446 -10.39 18.87 -16.58
N SER A 447 -9.75 17.71 -16.68
CA SER A 447 -8.80 17.40 -17.74
C SER A 447 -9.49 17.11 -19.09
N ASN A 448 -8.72 17.19 -20.17
CA ASN A 448 -9.20 16.83 -21.51
C ASN A 448 -9.53 15.35 -21.68
N ASN A 449 -9.01 14.48 -20.80
CA ASN A 449 -9.29 13.04 -20.77
C ASN A 449 -9.61 12.65 -19.33
N PRO A 450 -10.83 12.98 -18.84
CA PRO A 450 -11.19 12.79 -17.44
C PRO A 450 -11.42 11.32 -17.10
N PRO A 451 -11.38 10.96 -15.82
CA PRO A 451 -11.82 9.66 -15.33
C PRO A 451 -13.27 9.38 -15.69
N THR A 452 -13.57 8.13 -16.06
CA THR A 452 -14.89 7.74 -16.54
C THR A 452 -15.41 6.48 -15.91
N LEU A 453 -16.75 6.35 -15.84
CA LEU A 453 -17.49 5.14 -15.54
C LEU A 453 -18.23 4.71 -16.81
N THR A 454 -17.83 3.59 -17.38
CA THR A 454 -18.51 2.98 -18.54
C THR A 454 -19.44 1.87 -18.05
N ILE A 455 -20.73 1.99 -18.37
CA ILE A 455 -21.78 1.05 -17.93
C ILE A 455 -22.40 0.40 -19.17
N LEU A 456 -22.36 -0.94 -19.18
CA LEU A 456 -23.17 -1.77 -20.07
C LEU A 456 -24.41 -2.22 -19.26
N TYR A 457 -25.59 -1.90 -19.75
CA TYR A 457 -26.84 -2.21 -19.05
C TYR A 457 -27.87 -2.88 -19.95
N ALA A 458 -28.82 -3.53 -19.33
CA ALA A 458 -30.01 -4.08 -19.97
C ALA A 458 -31.26 -3.56 -19.26
N LEU A 459 -32.35 -3.39 -20.01
CA LEU A 459 -33.69 -3.11 -19.47
C LEU A 459 -34.52 -4.39 -19.54
N HIS A 460 -35.10 -4.76 -18.43
CA HIS A 460 -36.11 -5.82 -18.37
C HIS A 460 -37.47 -5.19 -18.69
N ASN A 461 -38.17 -5.76 -19.64
CA ASN A 461 -39.53 -5.30 -20.02
C ASN A 461 -40.56 -5.53 -18.94
#